data_31a35d24d4f9cb90582c5b3140eddf1f
#
_entry.id   31a35d24d4f9cb90582c5b3140eddf1f
#
_cell.length_a   1.000
_cell.length_b   1.000
_cell.length_c   1.000
_cell.angle_alpha   90.00
_cell.angle_beta   90.00
_cell.angle_gamma   90.00
#
_symmetry.space_group_name_H-M   'P 1'
#
loop_
_entity.id
_entity.type
_entity.pdbx_description
1 polymer ?
#
loop_
_entity_poly.entity_id
_entity_poly.type
_entity_poly.pdbx_seq_one_letter_code
_entity_poly.pdbx_strand_id
1 'polypeptide(L)'
;MGGKSTFARAAALACVLAHVGSYVPADAAEVPLLDRVFARVGSADDPRAGQSTFVREMRETAAILKNATSKSFVVVDEIGRGTSTTDGTALASAVCETLCRGPLSIFTTHFYALCELEKTTDGCVKNYHVDALVDSEELTLLYKVEAGPATKSYGIHCARLAGFPDEVVEDAAGRLAALEGSGAS
;
A
#
# COMPACT_ATOMS: atom_id res chain seq x y z
N MET A 1 5.97 6.45 -6.16
CA MET A 1 4.77 7.25 -5.82
C MET A 1 3.60 7.03 -6.80
N GLY A 2 3.31 5.81 -7.18
CA GLY A 2 2.37 5.44 -8.28
C GLY A 2 0.87 5.66 -8.03
N GLY A 3 0.45 6.43 -7.01
CA GLY A 3 -0.98 6.69 -6.77
C GLY A 3 -1.71 5.64 -5.91
N LYS A 4 -1.03 4.64 -5.33
CA LYS A 4 -1.64 3.63 -4.45
C LYS A 4 -2.45 4.24 -3.31
N SER A 5 -1.83 5.13 -2.53
CA SER A 5 -2.49 5.83 -1.43
C SER A 5 -3.66 6.69 -1.90
N THR A 6 -3.51 7.35 -3.06
CA THR A 6 -4.58 8.17 -3.66
C THR A 6 -5.78 7.31 -4.05
N PHE A 7 -5.54 6.15 -4.68
CA PHE A 7 -6.60 5.20 -5.03
C PHE A 7 -7.33 4.70 -3.77
N ALA A 8 -6.59 4.27 -2.75
CA ALA A 8 -7.17 3.77 -1.51
C ALA A 8 -8.04 4.81 -0.80
N ARG A 9 -7.57 6.07 -0.76
CA ARG A 9 -8.33 7.20 -0.19
C ARG A 9 -9.56 7.54 -1.03
N ALA A 10 -9.44 7.52 -2.36
CA ALA A 10 -10.56 7.78 -3.26
C ALA A 10 -11.67 6.73 -3.09
N ALA A 11 -11.31 5.45 -2.95
CA ALA A 11 -12.27 4.38 -2.68
C ALA A 11 -13.00 4.58 -1.34
N ALA A 12 -12.26 4.93 -0.26
CA ALA A 12 -12.87 5.24 1.04
C ALA A 12 -13.83 6.44 0.95
N LEU A 13 -13.41 7.50 0.25
CA LEU A 13 -14.24 8.69 0.06
C LEU A 13 -15.50 8.37 -0.75
N ALA A 14 -15.39 7.56 -1.81
CA ALA A 14 -16.54 7.11 -2.61
C ALA A 14 -17.56 6.35 -1.74
N CYS A 15 -17.09 5.48 -0.82
CA CYS A 15 -17.96 4.81 0.13
C CYS A 15 -18.71 5.81 1.04
N VAL A 16 -18.01 6.81 1.57
CA VAL A 16 -18.63 7.84 2.43
C VAL A 16 -19.64 8.66 1.64
N LEU A 17 -19.28 9.11 0.43
CA LEU A 17 -20.18 9.89 -0.45
C LEU A 17 -21.46 9.10 -0.78
N ALA A 18 -21.34 7.81 -1.11
CA ALA A 18 -22.50 6.97 -1.37
C ALA A 18 -23.42 6.85 -0.14
N HIS A 19 -22.87 6.72 1.06
CA HIS A 19 -23.65 6.57 2.30
C HIS A 19 -24.37 7.86 2.72
N VAL A 20 -23.86 9.04 2.35
CA VAL A 20 -24.57 10.31 2.59
C VAL A 20 -25.51 10.68 1.44
N GLY A 21 -25.66 9.83 0.43
CA GLY A 21 -26.55 10.06 -0.71
C GLY A 21 -26.02 11.06 -1.74
N SER A 22 -24.70 11.28 -1.77
CA SER A 22 -24.04 12.15 -2.76
C SER A 22 -23.66 11.38 -4.01
N TYR A 23 -23.36 12.12 -5.09
CA TYR A 23 -22.69 11.54 -6.26
C TYR A 23 -21.29 11.06 -5.92
N VAL A 24 -20.88 9.96 -6.55
CA VAL A 24 -19.52 9.41 -6.45
C VAL A 24 -18.74 9.71 -7.73
N PRO A 25 -17.42 9.91 -7.67
CA PRO A 25 -16.59 10.19 -8.84
C PRO A 25 -16.29 8.89 -9.62
N ALA A 26 -17.31 8.27 -10.22
CA ALA A 26 -17.24 7.05 -11.02
C ALA A 26 -18.39 7.01 -12.00
N ASP A 27 -18.20 6.33 -13.14
CA ASP A 27 -19.26 6.09 -14.12
C ASP A 27 -20.36 5.18 -13.57
N ALA A 28 -19.97 4.23 -12.72
CA ALA A 28 -20.85 3.36 -11.96
C ALA A 28 -20.19 2.96 -10.64
N ALA A 29 -20.99 2.80 -9.59
CA ALA A 29 -20.51 2.31 -8.30
C ALA A 29 -21.55 1.42 -7.64
N GLU A 30 -21.08 0.28 -7.14
CA GLU A 30 -21.85 -0.63 -6.29
C GLU A 30 -21.19 -0.68 -4.92
N VAL A 31 -21.82 -0.10 -3.92
CA VAL A 31 -21.26 0.04 -2.56
C VAL A 31 -22.15 -0.72 -1.58
N PRO A 32 -21.61 -1.70 -0.83
CA PRO A 32 -22.38 -2.40 0.19
C PRO A 32 -22.76 -1.46 1.34
N LEU A 33 -23.79 -1.82 2.10
CA LEU A 33 -24.12 -1.11 3.33
C LEU A 33 -23.02 -1.34 4.36
N LEU A 34 -22.28 -0.29 4.67
CA LEU A 34 -21.18 -0.31 5.61
C LEU A 34 -21.64 0.27 6.96
N ASP A 35 -21.14 -0.34 8.05
CA ASP A 35 -21.34 0.21 9.40
C ASP A 35 -20.27 1.27 9.74
N ARG A 36 -19.07 1.11 9.20
CA ARG A 36 -17.93 1.99 9.45
C ARG A 36 -16.96 2.01 8.28
N VAL A 37 -16.28 3.13 8.13
CA VAL A 37 -15.11 3.29 7.27
C VAL A 37 -13.92 3.65 8.13
N PHE A 38 -12.89 2.83 8.11
CA PHE A 38 -11.62 3.07 8.79
C PHE A 38 -10.54 3.41 7.78
N ALA A 39 -9.72 4.39 8.09
CA ALA A 39 -8.58 4.74 7.28
C ALA A 39 -7.34 4.95 8.15
N ARG A 40 -6.36 4.06 8.04
CA ARG A 40 -5.01 4.28 8.54
C ARG A 40 -4.16 4.74 7.36
N VAL A 41 -3.97 6.04 7.29
CA VAL A 41 -3.22 6.69 6.22
C VAL A 41 -2.00 7.36 6.83
N GLY A 42 -0.85 7.29 6.15
CA GLY A 42 0.38 7.90 6.61
C GLY A 42 0.16 9.34 7.10
N SER A 43 0.50 9.59 8.35
CA SER A 43 0.49 10.94 8.92
C SER A 43 1.87 11.57 8.73
N ALA A 44 1.90 12.86 8.42
CA ALA A 44 3.12 13.63 8.54
C ALA A 44 3.65 13.54 9.97
N ASP A 45 4.97 13.48 10.12
CA ASP A 45 5.61 13.57 11.42
C ASP A 45 5.17 14.85 12.11
N ASP A 46 4.57 14.72 13.29
CA ASP A 46 4.34 15.86 14.16
C ASP A 46 5.38 15.83 15.30
N PRO A 47 6.47 16.62 15.17
CA PRO A 47 7.54 16.66 16.16
C PRO A 47 7.05 17.13 17.53
N ARG A 48 5.87 17.76 17.62
CA ARG A 48 5.31 18.31 18.86
C ARG A 48 4.57 17.24 19.68
N ALA A 49 4.22 16.13 19.07
CA ALA A 49 3.43 15.08 19.76
C ALA A 49 4.24 14.24 20.77
N GLY A 50 5.57 14.35 20.80
CA GLY A 50 6.43 13.62 21.76
C GLY A 50 6.34 12.10 21.71
N GLN A 51 5.57 11.53 20.79
CA GLN A 51 5.40 10.09 20.59
C GLN A 51 6.04 9.67 19.27
N SER A 52 6.68 8.49 19.27
CA SER A 52 7.13 7.87 18.04
C SER A 52 5.94 7.70 17.08
N THR A 53 6.10 8.15 15.83
CA THR A 53 5.12 7.96 14.75
C THR A 53 4.73 6.50 14.60
N PHE A 54 5.67 5.59 14.80
CA PHE A 54 5.42 4.14 14.79
C PHE A 54 4.48 3.67 15.91
N VAL A 55 4.62 4.17 17.13
CA VAL A 55 3.71 3.82 18.25
C VAL A 55 2.29 4.33 17.97
N ARG A 56 2.15 5.50 17.38
CA ARG A 56 0.84 6.04 16.97
C ARG A 56 0.24 5.16 15.88
N GLU A 57 1.01 4.80 14.87
CA GLU A 57 0.61 3.87 13.82
C GLU A 57 0.08 2.54 14.39
N MET A 58 0.79 1.95 15.35
CA MET A 58 0.37 0.71 15.99
C MET A 58 -0.92 0.87 16.79
N ARG A 59 -1.11 1.99 17.49
CA ARG A 59 -2.35 2.27 18.23
C ARG A 59 -3.56 2.44 17.30
N GLU A 60 -3.40 3.16 16.20
CA GLU A 60 -4.45 3.36 15.20
C GLU A 60 -4.82 2.02 14.56
N THR A 61 -3.86 1.21 14.18
CA THR A 61 -4.07 -0.14 13.64
C THR A 61 -4.76 -1.05 14.65
N ALA A 62 -4.32 -1.03 15.90
CA ALA A 62 -4.95 -1.83 16.96
C ALA A 62 -6.42 -1.42 17.19
N ALA A 63 -6.74 -0.12 17.07
CA ALA A 63 -8.11 0.36 17.16
C ALA A 63 -8.97 -0.17 16.00
N ILE A 64 -8.43 -0.20 14.78
CA ILE A 64 -9.11 -0.78 13.61
C ILE A 64 -9.37 -2.27 13.85
N LEU A 65 -8.35 -3.05 14.19
CA LEU A 65 -8.47 -4.50 14.40
C LEU A 65 -9.47 -4.87 15.49
N LYS A 66 -9.63 -4.03 16.52
CA LYS A 66 -10.59 -4.25 17.60
C LYS A 66 -12.03 -3.89 17.26
N ASN A 67 -12.24 -2.97 16.33
CA ASN A 67 -13.55 -2.37 16.08
C ASN A 67 -14.12 -2.65 14.69
N ALA A 68 -13.32 -3.13 13.74
CA ALA A 68 -13.78 -3.48 12.42
C ALA A 68 -14.67 -4.73 12.47
N THR A 69 -15.76 -4.71 11.72
CA THR A 69 -16.70 -5.82 11.55
C THR A 69 -16.65 -6.31 10.10
N SER A 70 -17.34 -7.42 9.80
CA SER A 70 -17.49 -7.89 8.41
C SER A 70 -18.25 -6.92 7.50
N LYS A 71 -18.89 -5.89 8.06
CA LYS A 71 -19.59 -4.82 7.34
C LYS A 71 -18.78 -3.53 7.29
N SER A 72 -17.56 -3.50 7.78
CA SER A 72 -16.70 -2.33 7.72
C SER A 72 -15.93 -2.29 6.40
N PHE A 73 -15.50 -1.07 6.00
CA PHE A 73 -14.51 -0.86 4.96
C PHE A 73 -13.22 -0.32 5.60
N VAL A 74 -12.09 -0.93 5.29
CA VAL A 74 -10.81 -0.60 5.92
C VAL A 74 -9.76 -0.23 4.86
N VAL A 75 -9.12 0.90 5.05
CA VAL A 75 -7.92 1.30 4.28
C VAL A 75 -6.71 1.31 5.20
N VAL A 76 -5.68 0.55 4.84
CA VAL A 76 -4.37 0.55 5.50
C VAL A 76 -3.32 0.97 4.50
N ASP A 77 -2.66 2.10 4.76
CA ASP A 77 -1.67 2.67 3.86
C ASP A 77 -0.27 2.55 4.47
N GLU A 78 0.51 1.61 3.94
CA GLU A 78 1.95 1.40 4.20
C GLU A 78 2.33 1.25 5.69
N ILE A 79 1.68 0.35 6.40
CA ILE A 79 2.02 0.00 7.78
C ILE A 79 3.42 -0.62 7.90
N GLY A 80 4.11 -0.35 9.00
CA GLY A 80 5.38 -0.98 9.37
C GLY A 80 6.63 -0.27 8.85
N ARG A 81 6.53 0.94 8.29
CA ARG A 81 7.70 1.71 7.82
C ARG A 81 8.59 2.23 8.93
N GLY A 82 8.07 2.42 10.14
CA GLY A 82 8.78 3.04 11.26
C GLY A 82 9.65 2.08 12.08
N THR A 83 9.86 0.84 11.63
CA THR A 83 10.68 -0.19 12.29
C THR A 83 11.60 -0.91 11.30
N SER A 84 12.28 -1.97 11.74
CA SER A 84 13.10 -2.80 10.84
C SER A 84 12.24 -3.40 9.72
N THR A 85 12.83 -3.65 8.54
CA THR A 85 12.10 -4.27 7.41
C THR A 85 11.50 -5.62 7.79
N THR A 86 12.21 -6.41 8.59
CA THR A 86 11.75 -7.73 9.04
C THR A 86 10.52 -7.61 9.95
N ASP A 87 10.59 -6.76 10.99
CA ASP A 87 9.47 -6.55 11.91
C ASP A 87 8.28 -5.91 11.19
N GLY A 88 8.55 -4.92 10.32
CA GLY A 88 7.51 -4.27 9.51
C GLY A 88 6.78 -5.24 8.61
N THR A 89 7.51 -6.13 7.92
CA THR A 89 6.94 -7.16 7.07
C THR A 89 6.09 -8.16 7.88
N ALA A 90 6.60 -8.63 9.03
CA ALA A 90 5.87 -9.56 9.89
C ALA A 90 4.56 -8.96 10.41
N LEU A 91 4.61 -7.70 10.90
CA LEU A 91 3.42 -6.99 11.38
C LEU A 91 2.42 -6.75 10.25
N ALA A 92 2.87 -6.29 9.08
CA ALA A 92 2.02 -6.03 7.93
C ALA A 92 1.33 -7.31 7.44
N SER A 93 2.04 -8.44 7.39
CA SER A 93 1.47 -9.73 7.01
C SER A 93 0.39 -10.18 7.99
N ALA A 94 0.67 -10.15 9.29
CA ALA A 94 -0.29 -10.54 10.32
C ALA A 94 -1.56 -9.66 10.31
N VAL A 95 -1.41 -8.35 10.12
CA VAL A 95 -2.54 -7.41 10.00
C VAL A 95 -3.36 -7.71 8.74
N CYS A 96 -2.70 -7.92 7.59
CA CYS A 96 -3.36 -8.24 6.32
C CYS A 96 -4.17 -9.55 6.42
N GLU A 97 -3.58 -10.62 6.96
CA GLU A 97 -4.27 -11.90 7.19
C GLU A 97 -5.44 -11.79 8.16
N THR A 98 -5.33 -10.94 9.17
CA THR A 98 -6.43 -10.70 10.11
C THR A 98 -7.58 -9.98 9.43
N LEU A 99 -7.29 -8.94 8.65
CA LEU A 99 -8.30 -8.15 7.94
C LEU A 99 -8.99 -8.96 6.83
N CYS A 100 -8.29 -9.87 6.17
CA CYS A 100 -8.88 -10.65 5.08
C CYS A 100 -10.03 -11.57 5.55
N ARG A 101 -10.11 -11.88 6.83
CA ARG A 101 -11.18 -12.72 7.41
C ARG A 101 -12.42 -11.95 7.85
N GLY A 102 -12.46 -10.67 7.69
CA GLY A 102 -13.53 -9.81 8.21
C GLY A 102 -13.99 -8.74 7.22
N PRO A 103 -13.48 -7.50 7.32
CA PRO A 103 -13.95 -6.37 6.55
C PRO A 103 -13.45 -6.40 5.10
N LEU A 104 -14.18 -5.72 4.20
CA LEU A 104 -13.63 -5.37 2.90
C LEU A 104 -12.48 -4.39 3.12
N SER A 105 -11.29 -4.69 2.58
CA SER A 105 -10.10 -3.91 2.88
C SER A 105 -9.27 -3.58 1.64
N ILE A 106 -8.68 -2.39 1.61
CA ILE A 106 -7.60 -2.03 0.70
C ILE A 106 -6.33 -1.86 1.54
N PHE A 107 -5.30 -2.63 1.19
CA PHE A 107 -4.02 -2.65 1.88
C PHE A 107 -2.91 -2.24 0.91
N THR A 108 -2.31 -1.06 1.09
CA THR A 108 -1.16 -0.68 0.29
C THR A 108 0.13 -1.00 1.03
N THR A 109 1.12 -1.50 0.33
CA THR A 109 2.40 -1.86 0.90
C THR A 109 3.53 -1.76 -0.13
N HIS A 110 4.75 -1.68 0.36
CA HIS A 110 5.97 -1.84 -0.42
C HIS A 110 6.72 -3.15 -0.05
N PHE A 111 6.15 -3.95 0.85
CA PHE A 111 6.70 -5.26 1.20
C PHE A 111 6.26 -6.31 0.20
N TYR A 112 7.14 -6.72 -0.70
CA TYR A 112 6.87 -7.72 -1.73
C TYR A 112 6.48 -9.08 -1.15
N ALA A 113 6.98 -9.43 0.04
CA ALA A 113 6.63 -10.68 0.71
C ALA A 113 5.12 -10.86 0.92
N LEU A 114 4.36 -9.77 1.05
CA LEU A 114 2.91 -9.85 1.21
C LEU A 114 2.19 -10.33 -0.07
N CYS A 115 2.84 -10.28 -1.23
CA CYS A 115 2.24 -10.82 -2.45
C CYS A 115 1.96 -12.32 -2.37
N GLU A 116 2.71 -13.06 -1.56
CA GLU A 116 2.50 -14.50 -1.34
C GLU A 116 1.20 -14.81 -0.60
N LEU A 117 0.61 -13.83 0.10
CA LEU A 117 -0.66 -14.01 0.81
C LEU A 117 -1.82 -14.36 -0.13
N GLU A 118 -1.77 -13.97 -1.40
CA GLU A 118 -2.77 -14.40 -2.38
C GLU A 118 -2.82 -15.92 -2.54
N LYS A 119 -1.66 -16.60 -2.42
CA LYS A 119 -1.56 -18.05 -2.55
C LYS A 119 -1.94 -18.76 -1.26
N THR A 120 -1.66 -18.16 -0.11
CA THR A 120 -1.82 -18.79 1.21
C THR A 120 -3.16 -18.51 1.88
N THR A 121 -3.95 -17.58 1.35
CA THR A 121 -5.23 -17.15 1.94
C THR A 121 -6.47 -17.60 1.15
N ASP A 122 -6.37 -18.65 0.35
CA ASP A 122 -7.46 -19.21 -0.46
C ASP A 122 -8.21 -18.15 -1.30
N GLY A 123 -7.46 -17.15 -1.82
CA GLY A 123 -7.98 -16.08 -2.65
C GLY A 123 -8.71 -14.97 -1.90
N CYS A 124 -8.66 -14.95 -0.57
CA CYS A 124 -9.15 -13.85 0.26
C CYS A 124 -8.36 -12.56 0.01
N VAL A 125 -7.05 -12.66 -0.17
CA VAL A 125 -6.19 -11.56 -0.61
C VAL A 125 -6.02 -11.62 -2.11
N LYS A 126 -6.12 -10.46 -2.78
CA LYS A 126 -5.84 -10.28 -4.21
C LYS A 126 -4.80 -9.22 -4.40
N ASN A 127 -3.80 -9.52 -5.22
CA ASN A 127 -2.75 -8.57 -5.56
C ASN A 127 -3.17 -7.65 -6.70
N TYR A 128 -2.83 -6.38 -6.53
CA TYR A 128 -2.96 -5.35 -7.55
C TYR A 128 -1.71 -4.48 -7.55
N HIS A 129 -1.40 -3.89 -8.68
CA HIS A 129 -0.34 -2.91 -8.79
C HIS A 129 -0.81 -1.67 -9.55
N VAL A 130 -0.07 -0.60 -9.38
CA VAL A 130 -0.29 0.62 -10.17
C VAL A 130 0.74 0.62 -11.29
N ASP A 131 0.24 0.74 -12.51
CA ASP A 131 1.05 0.69 -13.71
C ASP A 131 1.76 2.02 -13.98
N ALA A 132 2.94 1.93 -14.60
CA ALA A 132 3.75 3.06 -15.01
C ALA A 132 4.44 2.78 -16.34
N LEU A 133 4.49 3.77 -17.21
CA LEU A 133 5.31 3.75 -18.41
C LEU A 133 6.67 4.37 -18.09
N VAL A 134 7.72 3.64 -18.42
CA VAL A 134 9.10 4.09 -18.29
C VAL A 134 9.69 4.24 -19.67
N ASP A 135 10.08 5.46 -20.01
CA ASP A 135 10.92 5.76 -21.15
C ASP A 135 12.31 6.19 -20.65
N SER A 136 13.29 6.26 -21.56
CA SER A 136 14.68 6.63 -21.22
C SER A 136 14.81 7.97 -20.51
N GLU A 137 13.90 8.89 -20.75
CA GLU A 137 13.94 10.27 -20.25
C GLU A 137 12.78 10.61 -19.28
N GLU A 138 11.75 9.75 -19.15
CA GLU A 138 10.58 10.07 -18.36
C GLU A 138 9.96 8.84 -17.68
N LEU A 139 9.42 9.04 -16.47
CA LEU A 139 8.57 8.08 -15.77
C LEU A 139 7.14 8.62 -15.76
N THR A 140 6.28 8.08 -16.61
CA THR A 140 4.87 8.46 -16.65
C THR A 140 4.03 7.51 -15.81
N LEU A 141 3.44 8.02 -14.73
CA LEU A 141 2.51 7.26 -13.89
C LEU A 141 1.15 7.23 -14.58
N LEU A 142 0.65 6.03 -14.88
CA LEU A 142 -0.64 5.86 -15.55
C LEU A 142 -1.84 5.98 -14.61
N TYR A 143 -1.62 5.89 -13.29
CA TYR A 143 -2.67 5.90 -12.26
C TYR A 143 -3.75 4.83 -12.49
N LYS A 144 -3.41 3.77 -13.19
CA LYS A 144 -4.26 2.60 -13.41
C LYS A 144 -3.90 1.50 -12.42
N VAL A 145 -4.92 0.90 -11.83
CA VAL A 145 -4.78 -0.26 -10.95
C VAL A 145 -5.06 -1.51 -11.79
N GLU A 146 -4.06 -2.36 -11.91
CA GLU A 146 -4.11 -3.60 -12.68
C GLU A 146 -3.98 -4.82 -11.75
N ALA A 147 -4.57 -5.94 -12.14
CA ALA A 147 -4.51 -7.17 -11.36
C ALA A 147 -3.10 -7.78 -11.38
N GLY A 148 -2.73 -8.38 -10.26
CA GLY A 148 -1.44 -9.06 -10.07
C GLY A 148 -0.43 -8.23 -9.28
N PRO A 149 0.68 -8.86 -8.82
CA PRO A 149 1.73 -8.21 -8.08
C PRO A 149 2.56 -7.27 -8.96
N ALA A 150 3.17 -6.23 -8.37
CA ALA A 150 4.15 -5.42 -9.07
C ALA A 150 5.40 -6.26 -9.38
N THR A 151 5.80 -6.29 -10.65
CA THR A 151 6.95 -7.08 -11.12
C THR A 151 8.24 -6.27 -11.21
N LYS A 152 8.16 -4.94 -11.10
CA LYS A 152 9.30 -4.02 -11.25
C LYS A 152 9.24 -2.91 -10.23
N SER A 153 10.42 -2.47 -9.78
CA SER A 153 10.60 -1.24 -9.03
C SER A 153 11.25 -0.18 -9.94
N TYR A 154 10.91 1.08 -9.73
CA TYR A 154 11.40 2.19 -10.55
C TYR A 154 12.39 3.09 -9.79
N GLY A 155 12.88 2.64 -8.63
CA GLY A 155 13.75 3.45 -7.76
C GLY A 155 15.04 3.90 -8.44
N ILE A 156 15.73 2.99 -9.12
CA ILE A 156 16.98 3.29 -9.85
C ILE A 156 16.71 4.28 -10.99
N HIS A 157 15.62 4.08 -11.73
CA HIS A 157 15.21 4.99 -12.80
C HIS A 157 14.88 6.39 -12.26
N CYS A 158 14.14 6.47 -11.15
CA CYS A 158 13.88 7.75 -10.48
C CYS A 158 15.15 8.45 -10.01
N ALA A 159 16.15 7.72 -9.51
CA ALA A 159 17.44 8.30 -9.12
C ALA A 159 18.15 8.92 -10.33
N ARG A 160 18.14 8.26 -11.49
CA ARG A 160 18.69 8.79 -12.74
C ARG A 160 17.98 10.07 -13.16
N LEU A 161 16.64 10.08 -13.18
CA LEU A 161 15.84 11.26 -13.51
C LEU A 161 16.04 12.41 -12.52
N ALA A 162 16.35 12.10 -11.27
CA ALA A 162 16.68 13.10 -10.25
C ALA A 162 18.10 13.68 -10.39
N GLY A 163 18.89 13.23 -11.40
CA GLY A 163 20.23 13.75 -11.66
C GLY A 163 21.32 13.14 -10.76
N PHE A 164 21.16 11.93 -10.25
CA PHE A 164 22.24 11.24 -9.55
C PHE A 164 23.42 11.01 -10.53
N PRO A 165 24.68 11.05 -10.04
CA PRO A 165 25.84 10.71 -10.85
C PRO A 165 25.69 9.31 -11.47
N ASP A 166 26.05 9.16 -12.75
CA ASP A 166 25.87 7.90 -13.47
C ASP A 166 26.57 6.72 -12.79
N GLU A 167 27.77 6.93 -12.25
CA GLU A 167 28.51 5.91 -11.50
C GLU A 167 27.75 5.38 -10.27
N VAL A 168 26.99 6.25 -9.59
CA VAL A 168 26.16 5.87 -8.43
C VAL A 168 24.94 5.08 -8.89
N VAL A 169 24.33 5.47 -10.00
CA VAL A 169 23.16 4.79 -10.58
C VAL A 169 23.54 3.39 -11.07
N GLU A 170 24.71 3.25 -11.73
CA GLU A 170 25.23 1.98 -12.23
C GLU A 170 25.59 1.02 -11.06
N ASP A 171 26.29 1.52 -10.04
CA ASP A 171 26.60 0.72 -8.84
C ASP A 171 25.32 0.27 -8.14
N ALA A 172 24.35 1.16 -7.97
CA ALA A 172 23.05 0.82 -7.35
C ALA A 172 22.28 -0.23 -8.17
N ALA A 173 22.31 -0.16 -9.51
CA ALA A 173 21.69 -1.15 -10.38
C ALA A 173 22.38 -2.52 -10.26
N GLY A 174 23.69 -2.55 -10.18
CA GLY A 174 24.46 -3.78 -9.95
C GLY A 174 24.15 -4.44 -8.60
N ARG A 175 24.03 -3.63 -7.54
CA ARG A 175 23.64 -4.11 -6.20
C ARG A 175 22.21 -4.64 -6.18
N LEU A 176 21.27 -3.97 -6.85
CA LEU A 176 19.89 -4.42 -6.96
C LEU A 176 19.81 -5.79 -7.60
N ALA A 177 20.49 -5.99 -8.74
CA ALA A 177 20.54 -7.28 -9.44
C ALA A 177 21.11 -8.41 -8.54
N ALA A 178 22.14 -8.11 -7.74
CA ALA A 178 22.72 -9.07 -6.80
C ALA A 178 21.74 -9.44 -5.66
N LEU A 179 20.98 -8.46 -5.14
CA LEU A 179 19.97 -8.70 -4.09
C LEU A 179 18.78 -9.51 -4.62
N GLU A 180 18.31 -9.22 -5.82
CA GLU A 180 17.22 -9.97 -6.47
C GLU A 180 17.65 -11.42 -6.81
N GLY A 181 18.90 -11.62 -7.25
CA GLY A 181 19.45 -12.93 -7.52
C GLY A 181 19.69 -13.78 -6.27
N SER A 182 19.94 -13.17 -5.11
CA SER A 182 20.15 -13.87 -3.84
C SER A 182 18.84 -14.23 -3.10
N GLY A 183 17.74 -13.62 -3.45
CA GLY A 183 16.41 -13.88 -2.87
C GLY A 183 15.65 -15.06 -3.51
N ALA A 184 16.23 -15.70 -4.53
CA ALA A 184 15.62 -16.82 -5.28
C ALA A 184 16.10 -18.20 -4.80
N SER A 185 16.66 -18.30 -3.57
CA SER A 185 17.17 -19.57 -3.01
C SER A 185 16.32 -20.02 -1.83
#